data_051f39523d6ad240fcc638f317ad6bc5
#
_entry.id   051f39523d6ad240fcc638f317ad6bc5
#
_cell.length_a   1.000
_cell.length_b   1.000
_cell.length_c   1.000
_cell.angle_alpha   90.00
_cell.angle_beta   90.00
_cell.angle_gamma   90.00
#
_symmetry.space_group_name_H-M   'P 1'
#
loop_
_entity.id
_entity.type
_entity.pdbx_description
1 polymer ?
#
loop_
_entity_poly.entity_id
_entity_poly.type
_entity_poly.pdbx_seq_one_letter_code
_entity_poly.pdbx_strand_id
1 'polypeptide(L)'
;MGLCTSSSAASPAGPAGNKEKGRKGSGGCRGIIACGKRTDFGYDKDFEARYALGKLLGHGQFGYTFAAVDRQSDERVAVKRIDKNKMVLPVAVEDVKREVKILKALHGHENVVHFYNAFEDDNYIYIVMELCEGGELLDHILAKKDSRYSEKDAAVVVRQMLKVAAECHLHGLVHRDMKPENFLFKSSKEGSPLKATDFGLSDFITPGKQFRDIVGSAYYVAPEVLKRKSGPESDVWSIGVITYILLCGRRPFWDKTEDGIFKEVLKNKPDFRRKPWANITPSAKDFVQKLLVKDPRARLTAAQALSHEWVREGGQASEIPLDISVLHNMRQFVKYSRFKQFALRALASTLNPEELSDLRDQFNAIDIDKSGTISLEELKQALAKDVPWRLKGPRVLEIVEAIDSNTDGFVDFEEFVAATLHVHQLVEHDTEKWKSLSQAAFDKFDVDGDGYITSNELRMD
;
A
#
# COMPACT_ATOMS: atom_id res chain seq x y z
N MET A 1 -24.12 1.99 -22.55
CA MET A 1 -24.10 3.09 -23.53
C MET A 1 -23.74 4.37 -22.80
N GLY A 2 -22.70 5.03 -23.19
CA GLY A 2 -22.25 6.33 -22.66
C GLY A 2 -20.74 6.41 -22.51
N LEU A 3 -20.05 6.47 -23.64
CA LEU A 3 -18.63 6.88 -23.73
C LEU A 3 -18.51 8.34 -23.27
N CYS A 4 -17.73 8.64 -22.24
CA CYS A 4 -17.29 10.00 -21.95
C CYS A 4 -15.94 10.24 -22.59
N THR A 5 -15.98 10.84 -23.77
CA THR A 5 -14.82 11.51 -24.39
C THR A 5 -14.65 12.86 -23.72
N SER A 6 -13.48 13.14 -23.18
CA SER A 6 -13.08 14.46 -22.71
C SER A 6 -12.74 15.33 -23.92
N SER A 7 -13.62 16.27 -24.26
CA SER A 7 -13.35 17.33 -25.22
C SER A 7 -12.75 18.55 -24.53
N SER A 8 -11.53 18.88 -24.91
CA SER A 8 -10.91 20.18 -24.62
C SER A 8 -11.58 21.28 -25.49
N ALA A 9 -12.21 22.25 -24.86
CA ALA A 9 -12.76 23.42 -25.53
C ALA A 9 -11.68 24.48 -25.69
N ALA A 10 -11.38 24.81 -26.94
CA ALA A 10 -10.61 25.99 -27.34
C ALA A 10 -11.53 27.20 -27.39
N SER A 11 -11.12 28.33 -26.85
CA SER A 11 -11.78 29.64 -27.02
C SER A 11 -11.13 30.46 -28.14
N PRO A 12 -11.91 31.31 -28.84
CA PRO A 12 -11.51 31.87 -30.13
C PRO A 12 -10.76 33.18 -30.04
N ALA A 13 -9.96 33.40 -31.08
CA ALA A 13 -9.23 34.63 -31.37
C ALA A 13 -10.14 35.68 -32.04
N GLY A 14 -9.85 36.96 -31.82
CA GLY A 14 -10.35 38.07 -32.59
C GLY A 14 -9.45 39.30 -32.43
N PRO A 15 -9.51 40.30 -33.32
CA PRO A 15 -8.51 40.44 -34.39
C PRO A 15 -7.66 41.70 -34.34
N ALA A 16 -6.58 41.64 -35.08
CA ALA A 16 -5.76 42.60 -35.84
C ALA A 16 -5.78 44.09 -35.57
N GLY A 17 -4.57 44.69 -35.55
CA GLY A 17 -4.31 46.12 -35.72
C GLY A 17 -2.83 46.45 -35.85
N ASN A 18 -2.32 46.42 -37.01
CA ASN A 18 -1.35 47.17 -37.83
C ASN A 18 -0.30 48.14 -37.25
N LYS A 19 0.89 48.01 -37.83
CA LYS A 19 1.86 48.98 -38.41
C LYS A 19 3.23 49.19 -37.74
N GLU A 20 4.20 48.62 -38.45
CA GLU A 20 5.48 49.19 -38.93
C GLU A 20 6.28 50.22 -38.13
N LYS A 21 7.54 49.97 -37.89
CA LYS A 21 8.71 50.52 -38.61
C LYS A 21 10.03 50.00 -38.02
N GLY A 22 10.92 49.66 -38.93
CA GLY A 22 12.18 48.99 -38.73
C GLY A 22 13.28 49.79 -38.03
N ARG A 23 14.30 49.01 -37.62
CA ARG A 23 15.71 49.40 -37.65
C ARG A 23 16.60 48.18 -37.61
N LYS A 24 17.53 48.12 -38.56
CA LYS A 24 18.61 47.15 -38.68
C LYS A 24 19.55 47.25 -37.48
N GLY A 25 19.92 46.12 -36.90
CA GLY A 25 21.02 45.99 -35.96
C GLY A 25 21.49 44.55 -35.99
N SER A 26 22.61 44.33 -36.69
CA SER A 26 23.34 43.06 -36.73
C SER A 26 23.92 42.73 -35.36
N GLY A 27 23.53 41.63 -34.79
CA GLY A 27 24.15 41.07 -33.60
C GLY A 27 23.80 39.60 -33.50
N GLY A 28 24.69 38.75 -33.92
CA GLY A 28 24.53 37.32 -33.85
C GLY A 28 24.46 36.85 -32.40
N CYS A 29 23.27 36.54 -31.92
CA CYS A 29 23.12 35.63 -30.82
C CYS A 29 22.99 34.21 -31.34
N ARG A 30 24.11 33.49 -31.32
CA ARG A 30 24.05 32.02 -31.30
C ARG A 30 23.27 31.62 -30.06
N GLY A 31 22.00 31.34 -30.24
CA GLY A 31 21.20 30.62 -29.25
C GLY A 31 21.85 29.26 -29.05
N ILE A 32 22.56 29.12 -27.96
CA ILE A 32 22.92 27.82 -27.41
C ILE A 32 21.59 27.25 -26.99
N ILE A 33 20.99 26.40 -27.85
CA ILE A 33 20.02 25.43 -27.43
C ILE A 33 20.83 24.53 -26.48
N ALA A 34 20.70 24.74 -25.19
CA ALA A 34 21.15 23.82 -24.19
C ALA A 34 20.43 22.51 -24.51
N CYS A 35 21.13 21.60 -25.17
CA CYS A 35 20.72 20.21 -25.30
C CYS A 35 20.71 19.68 -23.87
N GLY A 36 19.54 19.74 -23.20
CA GLY A 36 19.38 19.24 -21.87
C GLY A 36 19.88 17.79 -21.88
N LYS A 37 20.85 17.47 -21.05
CA LYS A 37 21.29 16.09 -20.86
C LYS A 37 20.04 15.26 -20.63
N ARG A 38 19.72 14.35 -21.55
CA ARG A 38 18.64 13.38 -21.36
C ARG A 38 18.90 12.64 -20.06
N THR A 39 17.88 12.52 -19.21
CA THR A 39 18.00 11.88 -17.90
C THR A 39 18.37 10.40 -18.11
N ASP A 40 19.47 10.00 -17.54
CA ASP A 40 19.89 8.61 -17.42
C ASP A 40 19.29 8.01 -16.15
N PHE A 41 18.52 6.94 -16.28
CA PHE A 41 17.87 6.25 -15.17
C PHE A 41 18.76 5.15 -14.58
N GLY A 42 19.82 4.76 -15.30
CA GLY A 42 20.73 3.69 -14.90
C GLY A 42 20.15 2.29 -15.12
N TYR A 43 19.20 2.15 -16.06
CA TYR A 43 18.62 0.86 -16.44
C TYR A 43 19.41 0.22 -17.58
N ASP A 44 19.16 -1.09 -17.84
CA ASP A 44 19.78 -1.82 -18.93
C ASP A 44 19.45 -1.17 -20.27
N LYS A 45 20.39 -1.26 -21.26
CA LYS A 45 20.25 -0.54 -22.54
C LYS A 45 19.74 -1.43 -23.69
N ASP A 46 19.93 -2.74 -23.63
CA ASP A 46 19.68 -3.65 -24.74
C ASP A 46 18.28 -4.24 -24.78
N PHE A 47 17.24 -3.38 -24.67
CA PHE A 47 15.86 -3.82 -24.68
C PHE A 47 15.48 -4.62 -25.92
N GLU A 48 15.80 -4.09 -27.12
CA GLU A 48 15.43 -4.71 -28.40
C GLU A 48 16.18 -6.03 -28.70
N ALA A 49 17.37 -6.20 -28.13
CA ALA A 49 18.08 -7.46 -28.19
C ALA A 49 17.36 -8.59 -27.47
N ARG A 50 16.67 -8.26 -26.38
CA ARG A 50 15.99 -9.23 -25.54
C ARG A 50 14.49 -9.36 -25.81
N TYR A 51 13.78 -8.26 -26.04
CA TYR A 51 12.33 -8.26 -26.18
C TYR A 51 11.86 -7.77 -27.54
N ALA A 52 10.84 -8.44 -28.08
CA ALA A 52 10.12 -8.01 -29.28
C ALA A 52 8.77 -7.42 -28.86
N LEU A 53 8.57 -6.10 -29.08
CA LEU A 53 7.27 -5.46 -28.86
C LEU A 53 6.24 -5.99 -29.86
N GLY A 54 5.05 -6.26 -29.33
CA GLY A 54 3.88 -6.74 -30.07
C GLY A 54 2.70 -5.78 -29.98
N LYS A 55 1.51 -6.33 -29.74
CA LYS A 55 0.23 -5.61 -29.73
C LYS A 55 0.17 -4.62 -28.57
N LEU A 56 -0.38 -3.43 -28.82
CA LEU A 56 -0.78 -2.47 -27.79
C LEU A 56 -1.88 -3.06 -26.91
N LEU A 57 -1.68 -3.07 -25.61
CA LEU A 57 -2.62 -3.53 -24.58
C LEU A 57 -3.42 -2.39 -24.00
N GLY A 58 -2.78 -1.24 -23.75
CA GLY A 58 -3.42 -0.10 -23.13
C GLY A 58 -2.52 1.13 -23.08
N HIS A 59 -3.05 2.22 -22.54
CA HIS A 59 -2.30 3.46 -22.32
C HIS A 59 -2.52 3.93 -20.88
N GLY A 60 -1.43 4.35 -20.24
CA GLY A 60 -1.45 5.00 -18.92
C GLY A 60 -1.06 6.47 -19.02
N GLN A 61 -0.98 7.12 -17.87
CA GLN A 61 -0.67 8.55 -17.76
C GLN A 61 0.65 8.95 -18.45
N PHE A 62 1.69 8.12 -18.39
CA PHE A 62 3.03 8.45 -18.87
C PHE A 62 3.48 7.63 -20.09
N GLY A 63 2.68 6.70 -20.57
CA GLY A 63 3.10 5.82 -21.65
C GLY A 63 2.08 4.82 -22.13
N TYR A 64 2.58 3.82 -22.84
CA TYR A 64 1.78 2.78 -23.46
C TYR A 64 2.27 1.41 -22.99
N THR A 65 1.34 0.49 -22.75
CA THR A 65 1.65 -0.90 -22.39
C THR A 65 1.42 -1.80 -23.59
N PHE A 66 2.44 -2.61 -23.91
CA PHE A 66 2.45 -3.55 -25.03
C PHE A 66 2.58 -4.98 -24.52
N ALA A 67 1.99 -5.93 -25.23
CA ALA A 67 2.46 -7.31 -25.15
C ALA A 67 3.82 -7.39 -25.84
N ALA A 68 4.71 -8.19 -25.30
CA ALA A 68 6.02 -8.45 -25.90
C ALA A 68 6.40 -9.92 -25.69
N VAL A 69 7.45 -10.36 -26.38
CA VAL A 69 8.00 -11.70 -26.25
C VAL A 69 9.47 -11.58 -25.87
N ASP A 70 9.89 -12.29 -24.84
CA ASP A 70 11.28 -12.47 -24.48
C ASP A 70 11.92 -13.42 -25.52
N ARG A 71 12.89 -12.94 -26.31
CA ARG A 71 13.55 -13.70 -27.37
C ARG A 71 14.38 -14.88 -26.89
N GLN A 72 14.72 -14.90 -25.59
CA GLN A 72 15.51 -15.99 -25.01
C GLN A 72 14.66 -17.13 -24.48
N SER A 73 13.54 -16.81 -23.83
CA SER A 73 12.66 -17.81 -23.20
C SER A 73 11.39 -18.10 -23.98
N ASP A 74 11.08 -17.31 -25.02
CA ASP A 74 9.80 -17.29 -25.74
C ASP A 74 8.59 -16.97 -24.85
N GLU A 75 8.85 -16.43 -23.65
CA GLU A 75 7.81 -16.04 -22.69
C GLU A 75 7.14 -14.74 -23.11
N ARG A 76 5.81 -14.70 -22.98
CA ARG A 76 5.04 -13.48 -23.23
C ARG A 76 5.01 -12.62 -21.99
N VAL A 77 5.30 -11.33 -22.16
CA VAL A 77 5.41 -10.34 -21.10
C VAL A 77 4.60 -9.09 -21.43
N ALA A 78 4.34 -8.26 -20.44
CA ALA A 78 3.83 -6.91 -20.62
C ALA A 78 4.96 -5.90 -20.47
N VAL A 79 4.99 -4.89 -21.34
CA VAL A 79 6.02 -3.85 -21.35
C VAL A 79 5.34 -2.48 -21.29
N LYS A 80 5.52 -1.76 -20.20
CA LYS A 80 5.11 -0.36 -20.07
C LYS A 80 6.23 0.50 -20.64
N ARG A 81 5.99 1.11 -21.82
CA ARG A 81 6.93 2.00 -22.51
C ARG A 81 6.59 3.46 -22.20
N ILE A 82 7.51 4.17 -21.62
CA ILE A 82 7.34 5.55 -21.14
C ILE A 82 8.24 6.48 -21.98
N ASP A 83 7.68 7.54 -22.54
CA ASP A 83 8.41 8.50 -23.38
C ASP A 83 9.15 9.52 -22.52
N LYS A 84 10.49 9.51 -22.59
CA LYS A 84 11.36 10.44 -21.85
C LYS A 84 11.12 11.90 -22.25
N ASN A 85 10.66 12.17 -23.47
CA ASN A 85 10.37 13.53 -23.92
C ASN A 85 9.11 14.13 -23.26
N LYS A 86 8.23 13.28 -22.70
CA LYS A 86 7.07 13.72 -21.94
C LYS A 86 7.37 14.05 -20.47
N MET A 87 8.57 13.71 -20.00
CA MET A 87 9.02 13.97 -18.63
C MET A 87 9.66 15.36 -18.53
N VAL A 88 8.84 16.40 -18.65
CA VAL A 88 9.32 17.80 -18.64
C VAL A 88 9.73 18.24 -17.23
N LEU A 89 9.11 17.67 -16.20
CA LEU A 89 9.37 18.03 -14.81
C LEU A 89 10.25 16.98 -14.11
N PRO A 90 11.18 17.40 -13.23
CA PRO A 90 11.99 16.45 -12.44
C PRO A 90 11.16 15.45 -11.63
N VAL A 91 9.96 15.87 -11.17
CA VAL A 91 9.04 14.99 -10.43
C VAL A 91 8.63 13.77 -11.25
N ALA A 92 8.41 13.90 -12.56
CA ALA A 92 8.04 12.80 -13.42
C ALA A 92 9.16 11.73 -13.53
N VAL A 93 10.42 12.15 -13.46
CA VAL A 93 11.57 11.25 -13.40
C VAL A 93 11.59 10.46 -12.11
N GLU A 94 11.38 11.15 -10.99
CA GLU A 94 11.34 10.51 -9.67
C GLU A 94 10.14 9.57 -9.53
N ASP A 95 8.99 9.91 -10.13
CA ASP A 95 7.80 9.04 -10.14
C ASP A 95 8.09 7.70 -10.84
N VAL A 96 8.75 7.72 -12.00
CA VAL A 96 9.10 6.48 -12.71
C VAL A 96 10.14 5.66 -11.95
N LYS A 97 11.16 6.31 -11.38
CA LYS A 97 12.15 5.61 -10.53
C LYS A 97 11.49 4.98 -9.31
N ARG A 98 10.54 5.68 -8.71
CA ARG A 98 9.76 5.21 -7.56
C ARG A 98 8.90 4.01 -7.94
N GLU A 99 8.19 4.04 -9.07
CA GLU A 99 7.39 2.92 -9.56
C GLU A 99 8.25 1.65 -9.73
N VAL A 100 9.42 1.75 -10.38
CA VAL A 100 10.36 0.62 -10.52
C VAL A 100 10.87 0.13 -9.16
N LYS A 101 11.20 1.04 -8.24
CA LYS A 101 11.63 0.68 -6.88
C LYS A 101 10.54 -0.07 -6.12
N ILE A 102 9.28 0.34 -6.27
CA ILE A 102 8.11 -0.29 -5.64
C ILE A 102 7.91 -1.69 -6.22
N LEU A 103 7.89 -1.84 -7.54
CA LEU A 103 7.74 -3.14 -8.20
C LEU A 103 8.84 -4.13 -7.77
N LYS A 104 10.08 -3.65 -7.60
CA LYS A 104 11.18 -4.46 -7.05
C LYS A 104 10.95 -4.85 -5.59
N ALA A 105 10.42 -3.95 -4.77
CA ALA A 105 10.16 -4.21 -3.35
C ALA A 105 9.03 -5.22 -3.15
N LEU A 106 8.01 -5.20 -4.00
CA LEU A 106 6.86 -6.10 -3.96
C LEU A 106 7.06 -7.39 -4.77
N HIS A 107 8.28 -7.60 -5.30
CA HIS A 107 8.60 -8.77 -6.11
C HIS A 107 8.35 -10.08 -5.35
N GLY A 108 7.65 -11.00 -6.00
CA GLY A 108 7.33 -12.33 -5.45
C GLY A 108 5.99 -12.41 -4.72
N HIS A 109 5.27 -11.31 -4.54
CA HIS A 109 3.92 -11.37 -3.98
C HIS A 109 2.93 -11.93 -5.01
N GLU A 110 2.13 -12.93 -4.61
CA GLU A 110 1.23 -13.68 -5.51
C GLU A 110 0.19 -12.79 -6.21
N ASN A 111 -0.25 -11.70 -5.58
CA ASN A 111 -1.28 -10.79 -6.08
C ASN A 111 -0.71 -9.46 -6.62
N VAL A 112 0.58 -9.37 -6.87
CA VAL A 112 1.23 -8.25 -7.58
C VAL A 112 1.82 -8.77 -8.88
N VAL A 113 1.77 -8.00 -9.95
CA VAL A 113 2.44 -8.37 -11.21
C VAL A 113 3.92 -8.60 -10.96
N HIS A 114 4.44 -9.70 -11.49
CA HIS A 114 5.86 -9.98 -11.39
C HIS A 114 6.65 -8.94 -12.19
N PHE A 115 7.65 -8.34 -11.57
CA PHE A 115 8.58 -7.43 -12.23
C PHE A 115 9.79 -8.23 -12.71
N TYR A 116 10.10 -8.17 -14.02
CA TYR A 116 11.27 -8.83 -14.60
C TYR A 116 12.49 -7.92 -14.62
N ASN A 117 12.37 -6.78 -15.30
CA ASN A 117 13.48 -5.83 -15.42
C ASN A 117 12.99 -4.47 -15.92
N ALA A 118 13.89 -3.48 -15.88
CA ALA A 118 13.69 -2.17 -16.50
C ALA A 118 14.84 -1.88 -17.47
N PHE A 119 14.50 -1.34 -18.64
CA PHE A 119 15.43 -0.95 -19.68
C PHE A 119 15.21 0.50 -20.08
N GLU A 120 16.20 1.08 -20.70
CA GLU A 120 16.08 2.41 -21.30
C GLU A 120 16.90 2.53 -22.58
N ASP A 121 16.41 3.35 -23.49
CA ASP A 121 17.18 3.88 -24.61
C ASP A 121 17.20 5.41 -24.57
N ASP A 122 17.60 6.05 -25.66
CA ASP A 122 17.64 7.50 -25.76
C ASP A 122 16.27 8.17 -25.61
N ASN A 123 15.17 7.50 -25.96
CA ASN A 123 13.84 8.07 -26.07
C ASN A 123 12.86 7.50 -25.03
N TYR A 124 13.05 6.24 -24.63
CA TYR A 124 12.08 5.51 -23.85
C TYR A 124 12.67 4.83 -22.62
N ILE A 125 11.79 4.57 -21.66
CA ILE A 125 11.99 3.62 -20.57
C ILE A 125 11.02 2.48 -20.80
N TYR A 126 11.47 1.25 -20.52
CA TYR A 126 10.71 0.03 -20.66
C TYR A 126 10.68 -0.68 -19.31
N ILE A 127 9.48 -0.85 -18.73
CA ILE A 127 9.27 -1.64 -17.51
C ILE A 127 8.66 -2.96 -17.94
N VAL A 128 9.39 -4.06 -17.75
CA VAL A 128 8.97 -5.41 -18.17
C VAL A 128 8.35 -6.14 -17.00
N MET A 129 7.12 -6.61 -17.20
CA MET A 129 6.28 -7.21 -16.17
C MET A 129 5.55 -8.45 -16.69
N GLU A 130 4.99 -9.23 -15.77
CA GLU A 130 4.08 -10.34 -16.04
C GLU A 130 2.91 -9.89 -16.91
N LEU A 131 2.59 -10.67 -17.94
CA LEU A 131 1.43 -10.45 -18.79
C LEU A 131 0.19 -11.08 -18.12
N CYS A 132 -0.81 -10.26 -17.86
CA CYS A 132 -2.11 -10.69 -17.36
C CYS A 132 -3.13 -10.68 -18.50
N GLU A 133 -3.69 -11.84 -18.83
CA GLU A 133 -4.59 -12.02 -19.99
C GLU A 133 -6.05 -12.28 -19.57
N GLY A 134 -6.36 -12.29 -18.28
CA GLY A 134 -7.69 -12.59 -17.78
C GLY A 134 -8.66 -11.41 -17.77
N GLY A 135 -8.22 -10.21 -18.17
CA GLY A 135 -9.02 -9.00 -18.18
C GLY A 135 -9.08 -8.26 -16.85
N GLU A 136 -9.67 -7.08 -16.88
CA GLU A 136 -9.80 -6.21 -15.71
C GLU A 136 -10.90 -6.69 -14.76
N LEU A 137 -10.70 -6.52 -13.46
CA LEU A 137 -11.74 -6.79 -12.46
C LEU A 137 -13.01 -5.99 -12.75
N LEU A 138 -12.88 -4.76 -13.25
CA LEU A 138 -14.02 -3.93 -13.62
C LEU A 138 -14.88 -4.60 -14.71
N ASP A 139 -14.27 -5.13 -15.78
CA ASP A 139 -14.97 -5.81 -16.86
C ASP A 139 -15.69 -7.06 -16.35
N HIS A 140 -15.05 -7.81 -15.46
CA HIS A 140 -15.66 -8.97 -14.81
C HIS A 140 -16.87 -8.59 -13.94
N ILE A 141 -16.80 -7.44 -13.21
CA ILE A 141 -17.95 -6.93 -12.44
C ILE A 141 -19.10 -6.59 -13.40
N LEU A 142 -18.82 -5.86 -14.48
CA LEU A 142 -19.83 -5.40 -15.42
C LEU A 142 -20.46 -6.57 -16.21
N ALA A 143 -19.72 -7.64 -16.45
CA ALA A 143 -20.20 -8.85 -17.12
C ALA A 143 -21.13 -9.73 -16.25
N LYS A 144 -21.10 -9.57 -14.92
CA LYS A 144 -21.97 -10.32 -14.02
C LYS A 144 -23.41 -9.82 -14.08
N LYS A 145 -24.37 -10.74 -13.87
CA LYS A 145 -25.78 -10.39 -13.74
C LYS A 145 -25.96 -9.37 -12.62
N ASP A 146 -26.68 -8.29 -12.90
CA ASP A 146 -26.87 -7.16 -12.00
C ASP A 146 -25.55 -6.48 -11.56
N SER A 147 -24.45 -6.67 -12.30
CA SER A 147 -23.12 -6.14 -12.01
C SER A 147 -22.64 -6.44 -10.58
N ARG A 148 -22.93 -7.64 -10.08
CA ARG A 148 -22.56 -8.04 -8.71
C ARG A 148 -22.05 -9.47 -8.62
N TYR A 149 -21.26 -9.70 -7.60
CA TYR A 149 -20.71 -11.02 -7.23
C TYR A 149 -21.57 -11.70 -6.17
N SER A 150 -21.45 -13.02 -6.07
CA SER A 150 -21.87 -13.72 -4.85
C SER A 150 -20.97 -13.28 -3.68
N GLU A 151 -21.46 -13.42 -2.45
CA GLU A 151 -20.63 -13.09 -1.28
C GLU A 151 -19.33 -13.89 -1.24
N LYS A 152 -19.39 -15.18 -1.61
CA LYS A 152 -18.23 -16.07 -1.68
C LYS A 152 -17.20 -15.57 -2.70
N ASP A 153 -17.62 -15.25 -3.91
CA ASP A 153 -16.72 -14.78 -4.96
C ASP A 153 -16.17 -13.38 -4.62
N ALA A 154 -17.00 -12.51 -4.06
CA ALA A 154 -16.58 -11.19 -3.58
C ALA A 154 -15.51 -11.31 -2.48
N ALA A 155 -15.69 -12.21 -1.52
CA ALA A 155 -14.72 -12.44 -0.46
C ALA A 155 -13.36 -12.92 -0.99
N VAL A 156 -13.34 -13.79 -2.00
CA VAL A 156 -12.10 -14.25 -2.66
C VAL A 156 -11.36 -13.09 -3.32
N VAL A 157 -12.07 -12.22 -4.02
CA VAL A 157 -11.48 -11.05 -4.69
C VAL A 157 -10.96 -10.05 -3.66
N VAL A 158 -11.78 -9.70 -2.67
CA VAL A 158 -11.45 -8.72 -1.63
C VAL A 158 -10.26 -9.17 -0.78
N ARG A 159 -10.17 -10.45 -0.45
CA ARG A 159 -9.03 -11.02 0.26
C ARG A 159 -7.73 -10.79 -0.48
N GLN A 160 -7.70 -11.00 -1.80
CA GLN A 160 -6.51 -10.78 -2.62
C GLN A 160 -6.13 -9.29 -2.67
N MET A 161 -7.12 -8.39 -2.78
CA MET A 161 -6.86 -6.95 -2.72
C MET A 161 -6.32 -6.51 -1.35
N LEU A 162 -6.85 -7.05 -0.26
CA LEU A 162 -6.35 -6.79 1.09
C LEU A 162 -4.94 -7.34 1.30
N LYS A 163 -4.59 -8.50 0.73
CA LYS A 163 -3.22 -9.02 0.75
C LYS A 163 -2.25 -8.03 0.06
N VAL A 164 -2.64 -7.45 -1.08
CA VAL A 164 -1.83 -6.41 -1.74
C VAL A 164 -1.67 -5.17 -0.85
N ALA A 165 -2.77 -4.67 -0.28
CA ALA A 165 -2.71 -3.50 0.60
C ALA A 165 -1.84 -3.77 1.84
N ALA A 166 -2.01 -4.92 2.49
CA ALA A 166 -1.22 -5.31 3.64
C ALA A 166 0.27 -5.40 3.31
N GLU A 167 0.61 -5.97 2.13
CA GLU A 167 1.99 -6.04 1.64
C GLU A 167 2.59 -4.65 1.40
N CYS A 168 1.83 -3.76 0.75
CA CYS A 168 2.25 -2.37 0.57
C CYS A 168 2.54 -1.71 1.91
N HIS A 169 1.59 -1.79 2.85
CA HIS A 169 1.70 -1.17 4.16
C HIS A 169 2.87 -1.72 4.96
N LEU A 170 3.13 -3.02 4.85
CA LEU A 170 4.29 -3.69 5.45
C LEU A 170 5.62 -3.10 4.97
N HIS A 171 5.70 -2.67 3.72
CA HIS A 171 6.87 -2.02 3.15
C HIS A 171 6.91 -0.50 3.39
N GLY A 172 6.00 0.04 4.21
CA GLY A 172 5.85 1.48 4.41
C GLY A 172 5.42 2.21 3.14
N LEU A 173 4.65 1.53 2.30
CA LEU A 173 4.15 1.99 1.02
C LEU A 173 2.63 2.15 1.09
N VAL A 174 2.09 3.19 0.49
CA VAL A 174 0.66 3.36 0.28
C VAL A 174 0.37 3.33 -1.22
N HIS A 175 -0.62 2.55 -1.64
CA HIS A 175 -0.94 2.37 -3.06
C HIS A 175 -1.59 3.62 -3.66
N ARG A 176 -2.52 4.25 -2.96
CA ARG A 176 -3.16 5.54 -3.25
C ARG A 176 -4.12 5.55 -4.44
N ASP A 177 -4.21 4.48 -5.23
CA ASP A 177 -5.17 4.33 -6.35
C ASP A 177 -5.72 2.90 -6.43
N MET A 178 -6.21 2.37 -5.30
CA MET A 178 -6.93 1.10 -5.26
C MET A 178 -8.27 1.25 -5.98
N LYS A 179 -8.39 0.64 -7.17
CA LYS A 179 -9.60 0.62 -8.00
C LYS A 179 -9.65 -0.65 -8.83
N PRO A 180 -10.83 -1.11 -9.29
CA PRO A 180 -10.97 -2.36 -10.04
C PRO A 180 -10.17 -2.39 -11.34
N GLU A 181 -9.93 -1.24 -11.97
CA GLU A 181 -9.17 -1.09 -13.22
C GLU A 181 -7.68 -1.42 -13.04
N ASN A 182 -7.16 -1.27 -11.83
CA ASN A 182 -5.76 -1.55 -11.49
C ASN A 182 -5.54 -3.00 -11.05
N PHE A 183 -6.56 -3.86 -11.18
CA PHE A 183 -6.49 -5.27 -10.87
C PHE A 183 -6.88 -6.12 -12.07
N LEU A 184 -5.93 -6.93 -12.55
CA LEU A 184 -6.12 -7.84 -13.66
C LEU A 184 -6.14 -9.29 -13.18
N PHE A 185 -6.96 -10.13 -13.79
CA PHE A 185 -6.80 -11.57 -13.61
C PHE A 185 -5.62 -12.08 -14.44
N LYS A 186 -4.79 -12.92 -13.85
CA LYS A 186 -3.61 -13.50 -14.54
C LYS A 186 -3.99 -14.21 -15.83
N SER A 187 -5.09 -14.96 -15.81
CA SER A 187 -5.61 -15.69 -16.97
C SER A 187 -7.13 -15.72 -16.95
N SER A 188 -7.75 -16.15 -18.07
CA SER A 188 -9.20 -16.33 -18.20
C SER A 188 -9.75 -17.59 -17.49
N LYS A 189 -8.89 -18.39 -16.85
CA LYS A 189 -9.28 -19.62 -16.15
C LYS A 189 -10.03 -19.26 -14.86
N GLU A 190 -11.02 -20.09 -14.50
CA GLU A 190 -11.69 -19.99 -13.20
C GLU A 190 -10.68 -20.15 -12.06
N GLY A 191 -10.84 -19.36 -10.99
CA GLY A 191 -9.88 -19.36 -9.88
C GLY A 191 -8.54 -18.68 -10.18
N SER A 192 -8.40 -18.02 -11.35
CA SER A 192 -7.18 -17.28 -11.69
C SER A 192 -6.87 -16.19 -10.65
N PRO A 193 -5.62 -16.08 -10.18
CA PRO A 193 -5.26 -15.06 -9.22
C PRO A 193 -5.43 -13.65 -9.78
N LEU A 194 -5.83 -12.73 -8.89
CA LEU A 194 -5.90 -11.31 -9.15
C LEU A 194 -4.52 -10.68 -8.95
N LYS A 195 -4.13 -9.76 -9.83
CA LYS A 195 -2.84 -9.09 -9.86
C LYS A 195 -3.00 -7.58 -9.84
N ALA A 196 -2.39 -6.89 -8.89
CA ALA A 196 -2.25 -5.43 -8.93
C ALA A 196 -1.19 -5.03 -9.96
N THR A 197 -1.49 -4.02 -10.79
CA THR A 197 -0.69 -3.73 -11.99
C THR A 197 -0.12 -2.32 -12.08
N ASP A 198 -0.73 -1.33 -11.45
CA ASP A 198 -0.33 0.08 -11.57
C ASP A 198 0.03 0.68 -10.19
N PHE A 199 1.30 1.02 -10.02
CA PHE A 199 1.86 1.66 -8.84
C PHE A 199 2.32 3.10 -9.11
N GLY A 200 1.87 3.69 -10.20
CA GLY A 200 2.30 5.03 -10.63
C GLY A 200 1.93 6.17 -9.67
N LEU A 201 0.90 6.00 -8.84
CA LEU A 201 0.52 6.95 -7.78
C LEU A 201 1.00 6.51 -6.39
N SER A 202 1.59 5.33 -6.27
CA SER A 202 2.04 4.79 -4.99
C SER A 202 3.26 5.52 -4.46
N ASP A 203 3.36 5.64 -3.15
CA ASP A 203 4.50 6.33 -2.54
C ASP A 203 4.84 5.77 -1.15
N PHE A 204 6.11 5.93 -0.78
CA PHE A 204 6.59 5.56 0.53
C PHE A 204 6.16 6.59 1.58
N ILE A 205 5.65 6.11 2.70
CA ILE A 205 5.28 6.94 3.83
C ILE A 205 6.29 6.78 4.96
N THR A 206 6.78 7.90 5.46
CA THR A 206 7.61 7.90 6.66
C THR A 206 6.68 7.86 7.89
N PRO A 207 6.96 7.04 8.91
CA PRO A 207 6.19 7.03 10.14
C PRO A 207 5.96 8.43 10.72
N GLY A 208 4.70 8.72 11.09
CA GLY A 208 4.30 10.05 11.60
C GLY A 208 4.10 11.13 10.53
N LYS A 209 4.32 10.83 9.25
CA LYS A 209 4.00 11.74 8.15
C LYS A 209 2.69 11.34 7.46
N GLN A 210 2.03 12.34 6.87
CA GLN A 210 0.80 12.16 6.10
C GLN A 210 0.97 12.79 4.72
N PHE A 211 0.31 12.20 3.72
CA PHE A 211 0.21 12.80 2.41
C PHE A 211 -0.73 14.00 2.44
N ARG A 212 -0.40 15.04 1.67
CA ARG A 212 -1.17 16.29 1.60
C ARG A 212 -1.75 16.57 0.23
N ASP A 213 -1.45 15.77 -0.75
CA ASP A 213 -1.98 15.84 -2.11
C ASP A 213 -3.29 15.03 -2.20
N ILE A 214 -4.19 15.49 -3.08
CA ILE A 214 -5.40 14.76 -3.43
C ILE A 214 -5.07 13.99 -4.70
N VAL A 215 -4.97 12.67 -4.59
CA VAL A 215 -4.71 11.75 -5.70
C VAL A 215 -5.62 10.55 -5.62
N GLY A 216 -5.71 9.80 -6.72
CA GLY A 216 -6.58 8.64 -6.85
C GLY A 216 -7.88 8.97 -7.57
N SER A 217 -8.68 7.95 -7.79
CA SER A 217 -9.92 8.03 -8.56
C SER A 217 -11.10 8.47 -7.68
N ALA A 218 -11.84 9.49 -8.10
CA ALA A 218 -12.87 10.18 -7.32
C ALA A 218 -13.89 9.26 -6.63
N TYR A 219 -14.25 8.14 -7.28
CA TYR A 219 -15.24 7.19 -6.74
C TYR A 219 -14.73 6.38 -5.55
N TYR A 220 -13.41 6.24 -5.40
CA TYR A 220 -12.75 5.37 -4.42
C TYR A 220 -11.98 6.15 -3.36
N VAL A 221 -11.92 7.49 -3.49
CA VAL A 221 -11.12 8.36 -2.64
C VAL A 221 -11.64 8.39 -1.19
N ALA A 222 -10.73 8.32 -0.23
CA ALA A 222 -11.06 8.36 1.19
C ALA A 222 -11.30 9.80 1.70
N PRO A 223 -12.12 9.99 2.77
CA PRO A 223 -12.39 11.31 3.35
C PRO A 223 -11.14 12.07 3.78
N GLU A 224 -10.15 11.37 4.33
CA GLU A 224 -8.88 11.93 4.77
C GLU A 224 -7.99 12.39 3.62
N VAL A 225 -8.07 11.76 2.44
CA VAL A 225 -7.40 12.23 1.22
C VAL A 225 -7.95 13.61 0.83
N LEU A 226 -9.28 13.75 0.83
CA LEU A 226 -9.95 15.04 0.55
C LEU A 226 -9.59 16.12 1.59
N LYS A 227 -9.29 15.72 2.82
CA LYS A 227 -8.82 16.59 3.90
C LYS A 227 -7.31 16.85 3.87
N ARG A 228 -6.57 16.28 2.90
CA ARG A 228 -5.11 16.41 2.75
C ARG A 228 -4.30 15.91 3.96
N LYS A 229 -4.78 14.82 4.58
CA LYS A 229 -4.18 14.16 5.75
C LYS A 229 -4.36 12.64 5.64
N SER A 230 -3.74 12.02 4.63
CA SER A 230 -3.95 10.59 4.35
C SER A 230 -2.72 9.73 4.64
N GLY A 231 -2.97 8.48 4.87
CA GLY A 231 -2.02 7.42 5.13
C GLY A 231 -2.49 6.07 4.55
N PRO A 232 -1.96 4.96 5.05
CA PRO A 232 -2.28 3.60 4.57
C PRO A 232 -3.78 3.28 4.68
N GLU A 233 -4.49 3.87 5.62
CA GLU A 233 -5.91 3.62 5.85
C GLU A 233 -6.78 4.02 4.64
N SER A 234 -6.27 4.90 3.78
CA SER A 234 -6.96 5.31 2.56
C SER A 234 -7.13 4.16 1.55
N ASP A 235 -6.16 3.24 1.46
CA ASP A 235 -6.27 2.04 0.61
C ASP A 235 -7.40 1.12 1.09
N VAL A 236 -7.53 0.98 2.41
CA VAL A 236 -8.59 0.16 3.03
C VAL A 236 -9.99 0.75 2.77
N TRP A 237 -10.13 2.08 2.82
CA TRP A 237 -11.37 2.73 2.39
C TRP A 237 -11.72 2.40 0.94
N SER A 238 -10.76 2.52 0.02
CA SER A 238 -10.97 2.22 -1.40
C SER A 238 -11.41 0.77 -1.61
N ILE A 239 -10.79 -0.20 -0.91
CA ILE A 239 -11.21 -1.60 -0.91
C ILE A 239 -12.63 -1.74 -0.34
N GLY A 240 -13.00 -0.99 0.68
CA GLY A 240 -14.35 -0.95 1.22
C GLY A 240 -15.38 -0.47 0.20
N VAL A 241 -15.06 0.55 -0.58
CA VAL A 241 -15.92 1.03 -1.69
C VAL A 241 -16.07 -0.06 -2.76
N ILE A 242 -14.97 -0.71 -3.14
CA ILE A 242 -15.00 -1.81 -4.12
C ILE A 242 -15.84 -2.97 -3.60
N THR A 243 -15.66 -3.36 -2.33
CA THR A 243 -16.46 -4.42 -1.70
C THR A 243 -17.95 -4.11 -1.72
N TYR A 244 -18.33 -2.86 -1.41
CA TYR A 244 -19.71 -2.40 -1.51
C TYR A 244 -20.25 -2.59 -2.94
N ILE A 245 -19.48 -2.21 -3.97
CA ILE A 245 -19.88 -2.36 -5.38
C ILE A 245 -20.02 -3.83 -5.76
N LEU A 246 -19.05 -4.68 -5.39
CA LEU A 246 -19.09 -6.12 -5.67
C LEU A 246 -20.37 -6.77 -5.15
N LEU A 247 -20.81 -6.39 -3.95
CA LEU A 247 -21.97 -6.98 -3.27
C LEU A 247 -23.31 -6.44 -3.77
N CYS A 248 -23.39 -5.17 -4.15
CA CYS A 248 -24.69 -4.57 -4.48
C CYS A 248 -24.80 -4.01 -5.91
N GLY A 249 -23.73 -3.99 -6.69
CA GLY A 249 -23.73 -3.47 -8.07
C GLY A 249 -23.83 -1.94 -8.17
N ARG A 250 -23.70 -1.21 -7.06
CA ARG A 250 -23.85 0.25 -7.01
C ARG A 250 -22.75 0.89 -6.19
N ARG A 251 -22.42 2.14 -6.50
CA ARG A 251 -21.48 2.93 -5.71
C ARG A 251 -22.09 3.38 -4.40
N PRO A 252 -21.34 3.33 -3.26
CA PRO A 252 -21.85 3.80 -1.95
C PRO A 252 -22.03 5.31 -1.90
N PHE A 253 -21.23 6.05 -2.66
CA PHE A 253 -21.26 7.51 -2.78
C PHE A 253 -21.32 7.86 -4.27
N TRP A 254 -22.29 8.64 -4.68
CA TRP A 254 -22.45 8.98 -6.09
C TRP A 254 -23.13 10.35 -6.28
N ASP A 255 -22.60 11.11 -7.20
CA ASP A 255 -23.18 12.34 -7.75
C ASP A 255 -22.83 12.44 -9.22
N LYS A 256 -23.47 13.37 -9.94
CA LYS A 256 -23.18 13.64 -11.35
C LYS A 256 -21.86 14.38 -11.57
N THR A 257 -21.36 15.03 -10.55
CA THR A 257 -20.13 15.83 -10.55
C THR A 257 -19.11 15.29 -9.57
N GLU A 258 -17.84 15.46 -9.86
CA GLU A 258 -16.75 15.04 -8.96
C GLU A 258 -16.84 15.75 -7.61
N ASP A 259 -17.08 17.07 -7.60
CA ASP A 259 -17.31 17.84 -6.38
C ASP A 259 -18.50 17.34 -5.57
N GLY A 260 -19.55 16.87 -6.25
CA GLY A 260 -20.71 16.26 -5.61
C GLY A 260 -20.35 14.94 -4.95
N ILE A 261 -19.56 14.08 -5.63
CA ILE A 261 -19.05 12.82 -5.05
C ILE A 261 -18.22 13.12 -3.78
N PHE A 262 -17.33 14.10 -3.83
CA PHE A 262 -16.53 14.49 -2.66
C PHE A 262 -17.38 14.95 -1.48
N LYS A 263 -18.45 15.70 -1.75
CA LYS A 263 -19.42 16.11 -0.72
C LYS A 263 -20.13 14.89 -0.11
N GLU A 264 -20.54 13.93 -0.96
CA GLU A 264 -21.16 12.67 -0.51
C GLU A 264 -20.20 11.89 0.40
N VAL A 265 -18.95 11.69 -0.02
CA VAL A 265 -17.91 11.01 0.77
C VAL A 265 -17.69 11.70 2.11
N LEU A 266 -17.65 13.03 2.15
CA LEU A 266 -17.40 13.77 3.40
C LEU A 266 -18.61 13.78 4.36
N LYS A 267 -19.84 13.84 3.84
CA LYS A 267 -21.05 14.08 4.64
C LYS A 267 -21.87 12.83 4.91
N ASN A 268 -22.08 11.99 3.90
CA ASN A 268 -23.06 10.92 3.96
C ASN A 268 -22.46 9.57 4.38
N LYS A 269 -23.31 8.65 4.82
CA LYS A 269 -22.95 7.27 5.14
C LYS A 269 -23.44 6.36 4.00
N PRO A 270 -22.78 5.19 3.75
CA PRO A 270 -23.27 4.20 2.81
C PRO A 270 -24.69 3.73 3.18
N ASP A 271 -25.54 3.51 2.18
CA ASP A 271 -26.92 3.05 2.40
C ASP A 271 -27.02 1.52 2.30
N PHE A 272 -27.24 0.87 3.45
CA PHE A 272 -27.41 -0.58 3.57
C PHE A 272 -28.89 -1.03 3.63
N ARG A 273 -29.84 -0.13 3.40
CA ARG A 273 -31.30 -0.42 3.51
C ARG A 273 -31.91 -0.88 2.21
N ARG A 274 -31.37 -0.41 1.08
CA ARG A 274 -31.90 -0.72 -0.25
C ARG A 274 -31.53 -2.13 -0.71
N LYS A 275 -32.35 -2.76 -1.55
CA LYS A 275 -31.97 -4.01 -2.23
C LYS A 275 -30.67 -3.83 -3.00
N PRO A 276 -29.71 -4.80 -3.00
CA PRO A 276 -29.87 -6.17 -2.48
C PRO A 276 -29.48 -6.35 -1.00
N TRP A 277 -29.11 -5.28 -0.28
CA TRP A 277 -28.57 -5.37 1.08
C TRP A 277 -29.44 -6.14 2.08
N ALA A 278 -30.76 -6.20 1.87
CA ALA A 278 -31.66 -7.00 2.71
C ALA A 278 -31.29 -8.50 2.71
N ASN A 279 -30.75 -9.00 1.57
CA ASN A 279 -30.43 -10.41 1.36
C ASN A 279 -28.93 -10.72 1.57
N ILE A 280 -28.12 -9.73 1.92
CA ILE A 280 -26.69 -9.86 2.19
C ILE A 280 -26.51 -10.16 3.68
N THR A 281 -25.59 -11.07 4.01
CA THR A 281 -25.38 -11.51 5.39
C THR A 281 -25.00 -10.37 6.33
N PRO A 282 -25.34 -10.47 7.63
CA PRO A 282 -24.91 -9.48 8.62
C PRO A 282 -23.40 -9.32 8.68
N SER A 283 -22.65 -10.42 8.55
CA SER A 283 -21.17 -10.42 8.54
C SER A 283 -20.58 -9.62 7.39
N ALA A 284 -21.13 -9.76 6.17
CA ALA A 284 -20.71 -8.96 5.02
C ALA A 284 -20.99 -7.47 5.22
N LYS A 285 -22.15 -7.12 5.78
CA LYS A 285 -22.50 -5.72 6.10
C LYS A 285 -21.57 -5.13 7.14
N ASP A 286 -21.30 -5.86 8.22
CA ASP A 286 -20.39 -5.46 9.29
C ASP A 286 -18.99 -5.21 8.72
N PHE A 287 -18.48 -6.13 7.90
CA PHE A 287 -17.20 -5.97 7.23
C PHE A 287 -17.12 -4.66 6.43
N VAL A 288 -18.06 -4.42 5.53
CA VAL A 288 -18.08 -3.20 4.71
C VAL A 288 -18.22 -1.94 5.58
N GLN A 289 -19.02 -1.99 6.63
CA GLN A 289 -19.18 -0.87 7.56
C GLN A 289 -17.88 -0.54 8.27
N LYS A 290 -17.09 -1.54 8.67
CA LYS A 290 -15.80 -1.37 9.33
C LYS A 290 -14.72 -0.80 8.39
N LEU A 291 -14.78 -1.13 7.08
CA LEU A 291 -13.88 -0.55 6.09
C LEU A 291 -14.26 0.89 5.71
N LEU A 292 -15.56 1.24 5.75
CA LEU A 292 -16.07 2.56 5.41
C LEU A 292 -16.29 3.47 6.63
N VAL A 293 -15.52 3.27 7.69
CA VAL A 293 -15.45 4.20 8.83
C VAL A 293 -14.72 5.46 8.38
N LYS A 294 -15.33 6.64 8.62
CA LYS A 294 -14.78 7.94 8.16
C LYS A 294 -13.56 8.40 8.94
N ASP A 295 -13.46 8.05 10.20
CA ASP A 295 -12.23 8.28 10.97
C ASP A 295 -11.22 7.19 10.58
N PRO A 296 -10.09 7.54 9.96
CA PRO A 296 -9.10 6.55 9.54
C PRO A 296 -8.53 5.74 10.71
N ARG A 297 -8.48 6.34 11.92
CA ARG A 297 -7.95 5.68 13.11
C ARG A 297 -8.87 4.59 13.67
N ALA A 298 -10.18 4.74 13.47
CA ALA A 298 -11.19 3.76 13.86
C ALA A 298 -11.53 2.75 12.74
N ARG A 299 -10.93 2.93 11.54
CA ARG A 299 -11.07 2.02 10.42
C ARG A 299 -10.15 0.83 10.60
N LEU A 300 -10.59 -0.37 10.20
CA LEU A 300 -9.71 -1.54 10.18
C LEU A 300 -8.45 -1.28 9.35
N THR A 301 -7.31 -1.77 9.80
CA THR A 301 -6.12 -1.91 8.96
C THR A 301 -6.34 -3.01 7.92
N ALA A 302 -5.51 -3.08 6.88
CA ALA A 302 -5.62 -4.17 5.89
C ALA A 302 -5.41 -5.55 6.54
N ALA A 303 -4.51 -5.66 7.51
CA ALA A 303 -4.25 -6.89 8.25
C ALA A 303 -5.45 -7.28 9.13
N GLN A 304 -6.02 -6.35 9.90
CA GLN A 304 -7.23 -6.60 10.69
C GLN A 304 -8.42 -6.99 9.79
N ALA A 305 -8.55 -6.36 8.62
CA ALA A 305 -9.60 -6.71 7.67
C ALA A 305 -9.46 -8.14 7.14
N LEU A 306 -8.24 -8.64 6.91
CA LEU A 306 -7.97 -10.03 6.51
C LEU A 306 -8.42 -11.06 7.56
N SER A 307 -8.41 -10.69 8.84
CA SER A 307 -8.83 -11.54 9.95
C SER A 307 -10.35 -11.57 10.17
N HIS A 308 -11.10 -10.70 9.48
CA HIS A 308 -12.55 -10.61 9.63
C HIS A 308 -13.25 -11.88 9.14
N GLU A 309 -14.24 -12.37 9.89
CA GLU A 309 -14.93 -13.65 9.63
C GLU A 309 -15.50 -13.77 8.21
N TRP A 310 -15.92 -12.66 7.61
CA TRP A 310 -16.49 -12.66 6.26
C TRP A 310 -15.46 -12.91 5.16
N VAL A 311 -14.22 -12.41 5.32
CA VAL A 311 -13.19 -12.44 4.27
C VAL A 311 -12.14 -13.53 4.48
N ARG A 312 -11.96 -14.02 5.72
CA ARG A 312 -10.97 -15.06 6.02
C ARG A 312 -11.23 -16.37 5.27
N GLU A 313 -10.19 -17.16 5.02
CA GLU A 313 -10.31 -18.45 4.35
C GLU A 313 -10.97 -19.49 5.24
N GLY A 314 -11.89 -20.28 4.65
CA GLY A 314 -12.29 -21.59 5.13
C GLY A 314 -13.20 -21.67 6.33
N GLY A 315 -13.61 -20.62 7.00
CA GLY A 315 -14.58 -20.70 8.12
C GLY A 315 -14.23 -21.68 9.25
N GLN A 316 -13.14 -22.44 9.15
CA GLN A 316 -12.57 -23.26 10.21
C GLN A 316 -11.51 -22.43 10.92
N ALA A 317 -12.00 -21.71 11.91
CA ALA A 317 -11.15 -21.07 12.85
C ALA A 317 -10.33 -22.12 13.59
N SER A 318 -9.11 -21.87 13.73
CA SER A 318 -8.35 -21.93 14.96
C SER A 318 -6.88 -21.70 14.71
N GLU A 319 -6.54 -20.85 13.79
CA GLU A 319 -5.22 -20.24 13.85
C GLU A 319 -5.49 -18.76 13.75
N ILE A 320 -5.38 -18.04 14.88
CA ILE A 320 -5.36 -16.58 14.88
C ILE A 320 -4.24 -16.22 13.92
N PRO A 321 -4.54 -15.62 12.73
CA PRO A 321 -3.46 -15.20 11.84
C PRO A 321 -2.66 -14.17 12.60
N LEU A 322 -1.36 -14.33 12.63
CA LEU A 322 -0.48 -13.31 13.18
C LEU A 322 -0.78 -11.99 12.47
N ASP A 323 -1.07 -10.96 13.24
CA ASP A 323 -1.26 -9.64 12.68
C ASP A 323 0.03 -9.26 11.93
N ILE A 324 -0.08 -9.04 10.62
CA ILE A 324 1.05 -8.65 9.76
C ILE A 324 1.74 -7.39 10.33
N SER A 325 0.99 -6.55 11.02
CA SER A 325 1.57 -5.37 11.71
C SER A 325 2.52 -5.76 12.84
N VAL A 326 2.24 -6.84 13.56
CA VAL A 326 3.14 -7.40 14.59
C VAL A 326 4.46 -7.81 13.95
N LEU A 327 4.42 -8.55 12.85
CA LEU A 327 5.62 -8.96 12.12
C LEU A 327 6.37 -7.78 11.50
N HIS A 328 5.65 -6.77 11.02
CA HIS A 328 6.26 -5.53 10.52
C HIS A 328 7.03 -4.81 11.62
N ASN A 329 6.40 -4.65 12.79
CA ASN A 329 7.02 -3.97 13.92
C ASN A 329 8.26 -4.72 14.41
N MET A 330 8.21 -6.04 14.51
CA MET A 330 9.39 -6.87 14.83
C MET A 330 10.54 -6.60 13.84
N ARG A 331 10.27 -6.53 12.54
CA ARG A 331 11.27 -6.22 11.50
C ARG A 331 11.79 -4.78 11.57
N GLN A 332 10.94 -3.83 11.94
CA GLN A 332 11.38 -2.44 12.15
C GLN A 332 12.18 -2.29 13.43
N PHE A 333 11.85 -3.05 14.47
CA PHE A 333 12.56 -3.04 15.74
C PHE A 333 14.05 -3.36 15.56
N VAL A 334 14.39 -4.32 14.71
CA VAL A 334 15.78 -4.66 14.34
C VAL A 334 16.54 -3.45 13.79
N LYS A 335 15.86 -2.56 13.07
CA LYS A 335 16.46 -1.39 12.41
C LYS A 335 16.58 -0.17 13.32
N TYR A 336 15.97 -0.22 14.51
CA TYR A 336 16.02 0.90 15.44
C TYR A 336 17.39 0.98 16.13
N SER A 337 17.79 2.19 16.51
CA SER A 337 18.96 2.36 17.38
C SER A 337 18.73 1.65 18.72
N ARG A 338 19.80 1.20 19.38
CA ARG A 338 19.73 0.57 20.70
C ARG A 338 18.94 1.43 21.70
N PHE A 339 19.17 2.74 21.70
CA PHE A 339 18.41 3.67 22.54
C PHE A 339 16.90 3.60 22.28
N LYS A 340 16.47 3.56 21.00
CA LYS A 340 15.06 3.45 20.68
C LYS A 340 14.47 2.10 21.08
N GLN A 341 15.20 1.01 20.89
CA GLN A 341 14.78 -0.33 21.34
C GLN A 341 14.58 -0.34 22.86
N PHE A 342 15.51 0.26 23.60
CA PHE A 342 15.47 0.37 25.03
C PHE A 342 14.28 1.22 25.52
N ALA A 343 14.06 2.38 24.91
CA ALA A 343 12.89 3.23 25.21
C ALA A 343 11.55 2.51 24.96
N LEU A 344 11.46 1.67 23.93
CA LEU A 344 10.26 0.87 23.65
C LEU A 344 10.04 -0.21 24.71
N ARG A 345 11.10 -0.83 25.25
CA ARG A 345 10.99 -1.77 26.37
C ARG A 345 10.49 -1.08 27.63
N ALA A 346 11.08 0.07 27.99
CA ALA A 346 10.59 0.85 29.12
C ALA A 346 9.13 1.26 28.97
N LEU A 347 8.70 1.65 27.76
CA LEU A 347 7.32 1.97 27.48
C LEU A 347 6.40 0.75 27.58
N ALA A 348 6.82 -0.40 27.03
CA ALA A 348 6.06 -1.65 27.10
C ALA A 348 5.76 -2.06 28.55
N SER A 349 6.71 -1.89 29.44
CA SER A 349 6.57 -2.23 30.87
C SER A 349 5.68 -1.26 31.68
N THR A 350 5.21 -0.14 31.08
CA THR A 350 4.26 0.80 31.72
C THR A 350 2.81 0.54 31.31
N LEU A 351 2.56 -0.34 30.34
CA LEU A 351 1.22 -0.66 29.85
C LEU A 351 0.50 -1.65 30.75
N ASN A 352 -0.80 -1.46 30.90
CA ASN A 352 -1.62 -2.35 31.72
C ASN A 352 -2.06 -3.62 30.94
N PRO A 353 -2.49 -4.69 31.64
CA PRO A 353 -2.91 -5.95 30.99
C PRO A 353 -4.05 -5.83 29.97
N GLU A 354 -4.98 -4.88 30.18
CA GLU A 354 -6.10 -4.66 29.25
C GLU A 354 -5.64 -4.08 27.92
N GLU A 355 -4.63 -3.21 27.96
CA GLU A 355 -4.00 -2.62 26.77
C GLU A 355 -3.15 -3.63 25.99
N LEU A 356 -2.72 -4.67 26.66
CA LEU A 356 -1.88 -5.72 26.12
C LEU A 356 -2.67 -6.98 25.68
N SER A 357 -4.01 -6.99 25.83
CA SER A 357 -4.84 -8.17 25.55
C SER A 357 -4.63 -8.70 24.13
N ASP A 358 -4.70 -7.82 23.13
CA ASP A 358 -4.55 -8.19 21.73
C ASP A 358 -3.14 -8.73 21.42
N LEU A 359 -2.11 -8.12 22.01
CA LEU A 359 -0.73 -8.59 21.87
C LEU A 359 -0.50 -9.90 22.63
N ARG A 360 -1.20 -10.11 23.74
CA ARG A 360 -1.17 -11.38 24.48
C ARG A 360 -1.75 -12.53 23.63
N ASP A 361 -2.83 -12.28 22.92
CA ASP A 361 -3.45 -13.27 22.03
C ASP A 361 -2.50 -13.60 20.86
N GLN A 362 -1.82 -12.59 20.31
CA GLN A 362 -0.81 -12.81 19.27
C GLN A 362 0.42 -13.59 19.78
N PHE A 363 0.89 -13.26 20.97
CA PHE A 363 1.97 -14.00 21.62
C PHE A 363 1.61 -15.48 21.82
N ASN A 364 0.43 -15.74 22.40
CA ASN A 364 -0.07 -17.10 22.64
C ASN A 364 -0.29 -17.90 21.34
N ALA A 365 -0.52 -17.23 20.22
CA ALA A 365 -0.64 -17.88 18.91
C ALA A 365 0.72 -18.33 18.34
N ILE A 366 1.82 -17.70 18.77
CA ILE A 366 3.19 -18.07 18.40
C ILE A 366 3.78 -19.09 19.39
N ASP A 367 3.56 -18.89 20.69
CA ASP A 367 3.94 -19.80 21.79
C ASP A 367 3.05 -21.05 21.75
N ILE A 368 3.44 -22.01 20.90
CA ILE A 368 2.65 -23.21 20.60
C ILE A 368 2.67 -24.19 21.77
N ASP A 369 3.81 -24.33 22.43
CA ASP A 369 4.01 -25.26 23.56
C ASP A 369 3.56 -24.67 24.91
N LYS A 370 3.13 -23.39 24.91
CA LYS A 370 2.69 -22.64 26.11
C LYS A 370 3.74 -22.57 27.20
N SER A 371 5.00 -22.47 26.80
CA SER A 371 6.14 -22.29 27.71
C SER A 371 6.17 -20.92 28.36
N GLY A 372 5.46 -19.93 27.82
CA GLY A 372 5.51 -18.54 28.24
C GLY A 372 6.62 -17.73 27.56
N THR A 373 7.34 -18.36 26.62
CA THR A 373 8.38 -17.76 25.80
C THR A 373 8.26 -18.21 24.36
N ILE A 374 8.69 -17.41 23.39
CA ILE A 374 8.73 -17.79 21.99
C ILE A 374 10.14 -18.22 21.60
N SER A 375 10.29 -19.45 21.18
CA SER A 375 11.53 -19.98 20.63
C SER A 375 11.76 -19.55 19.19
N LEU A 376 13.02 -19.61 18.73
CA LEU A 376 13.37 -19.39 17.31
C LEU A 376 12.57 -20.28 16.37
N GLU A 377 12.30 -21.54 16.80
CA GLU A 377 11.59 -22.52 15.96
C GLU A 377 10.09 -22.18 15.84
N GLU A 378 9.45 -21.74 16.93
CA GLU A 378 8.06 -21.29 16.94
C GLU A 378 7.89 -20.03 16.10
N LEU A 379 8.80 -19.06 16.24
CA LEU A 379 8.77 -17.88 15.39
C LEU A 379 8.98 -18.23 13.91
N LYS A 380 9.87 -19.16 13.57
CA LYS A 380 10.01 -19.68 12.20
C LYS A 380 8.74 -20.34 11.69
N GLN A 381 8.09 -21.16 12.52
CA GLN A 381 6.84 -21.83 12.15
C GLN A 381 5.70 -20.82 11.95
N ALA A 382 5.57 -19.85 12.85
CA ALA A 382 4.59 -18.78 12.73
C ALA A 382 4.80 -17.97 11.45
N LEU A 383 6.06 -17.60 11.15
CA LEU A 383 6.42 -16.87 9.92
C LEU A 383 6.26 -17.71 8.65
N ALA A 384 6.33 -19.04 8.73
CA ALA A 384 6.18 -19.93 7.58
C ALA A 384 4.70 -20.19 7.23
N LYS A 385 3.78 -20.09 8.21
CA LYS A 385 2.35 -20.40 8.01
C LYS A 385 1.60 -19.28 7.30
N ASP A 386 1.92 -18.02 7.61
CA ASP A 386 1.09 -16.87 7.24
C ASP A 386 1.73 -15.90 6.25
N VAL A 387 2.96 -16.14 5.81
CA VAL A 387 3.67 -15.18 4.96
C VAL A 387 4.03 -15.81 3.62
N PRO A 388 3.56 -15.24 2.49
CA PRO A 388 3.86 -15.72 1.14
C PRO A 388 5.35 -15.70 0.78
N TRP A 389 6.18 -15.03 1.58
CA TRP A 389 7.63 -14.99 1.41
C TRP A 389 8.33 -15.82 2.48
N ARG A 390 9.01 -16.82 2.06
CA ARG A 390 9.98 -17.55 2.87
C ARG A 390 11.06 -16.57 3.33
N LEU A 391 10.93 -16.05 4.55
CA LEU A 391 12.07 -15.44 5.23
C LEU A 391 13.16 -16.52 5.30
N LYS A 392 14.29 -16.27 4.65
CA LYS A 392 15.44 -17.16 4.76
C LYS A 392 15.88 -17.20 6.22
N GLY A 393 16.17 -18.38 6.75
CA GLY A 393 16.52 -18.63 8.15
C GLY A 393 17.44 -17.59 8.83
N PRO A 394 18.48 -17.05 8.15
CA PRO A 394 19.32 -15.99 8.73
C PRO A 394 18.58 -14.73 9.17
N ARG A 395 17.53 -14.31 8.43
CA ARG A 395 16.75 -13.10 8.78
C ARG A 395 15.80 -13.27 9.96
N VAL A 396 15.36 -14.49 10.21
CA VAL A 396 14.55 -14.79 11.41
C VAL A 396 15.44 -14.78 12.64
N LEU A 397 16.66 -15.29 12.52
CA LEU A 397 17.65 -15.26 13.59
C LEU A 397 17.98 -13.80 13.96
N GLU A 398 18.24 -12.92 12.99
CA GLU A 398 18.45 -11.47 13.22
C GLU A 398 17.29 -10.81 13.98
N ILE A 399 16.04 -11.25 13.73
CA ILE A 399 14.86 -10.72 14.42
C ILE A 399 14.87 -11.20 15.88
N VAL A 400 15.09 -12.48 16.13
CA VAL A 400 15.15 -13.03 17.50
C VAL A 400 16.28 -12.38 18.29
N GLU A 401 17.50 -12.34 17.76
CA GLU A 401 18.66 -11.72 18.39
C GLU A 401 18.48 -10.23 18.71
N ALA A 402 17.67 -9.51 17.94
CA ALA A 402 17.41 -8.10 18.22
C ALA A 402 16.31 -7.89 19.27
N ILE A 403 15.39 -8.85 19.42
CA ILE A 403 14.28 -8.78 20.37
C ILE A 403 14.72 -9.35 21.71
N ASP A 404 15.40 -10.49 21.71
CA ASP A 404 15.99 -11.15 22.86
C ASP A 404 17.05 -10.24 23.51
N SER A 405 16.67 -9.60 24.59
CA SER A 405 17.51 -8.61 25.27
C SER A 405 18.42 -9.22 26.34
N ASN A 406 17.95 -10.33 26.92
CA ASN A 406 18.66 -11.04 27.98
C ASN A 406 19.62 -12.12 27.43
N THR A 407 19.59 -12.33 26.09
CA THR A 407 20.40 -13.31 25.34
C THR A 407 20.23 -14.75 25.82
N ASP A 408 19.03 -15.12 26.26
CA ASP A 408 18.70 -16.48 26.67
C ASP A 408 18.23 -17.39 25.49
N GLY A 409 18.10 -16.81 24.29
CA GLY A 409 17.70 -17.51 23.06
C GLY A 409 16.20 -17.63 22.87
N PHE A 410 15.41 -16.98 23.73
CA PHE A 410 13.95 -16.96 23.71
C PHE A 410 13.46 -15.51 23.68
N VAL A 411 12.20 -15.32 23.32
CA VAL A 411 11.55 -14.02 23.39
C VAL A 411 10.41 -14.13 24.40
N ASP A 412 10.53 -13.44 25.51
CA ASP A 412 9.48 -13.35 26.51
C ASP A 412 8.37 -12.37 26.10
N PHE A 413 7.31 -12.30 26.91
CA PHE A 413 6.17 -11.45 26.55
C PHE A 413 6.49 -9.94 26.57
N GLU A 414 7.34 -9.47 27.48
CA GLU A 414 7.71 -8.04 27.55
C GLU A 414 8.57 -7.64 26.34
N GLU A 415 9.50 -8.48 25.95
CA GLU A 415 10.33 -8.32 24.77
C GLU A 415 9.49 -8.34 23.48
N PHE A 416 8.53 -9.26 23.42
CA PHE A 416 7.58 -9.33 22.33
C PHE A 416 6.75 -8.04 22.22
N VAL A 417 6.19 -7.55 23.33
CA VAL A 417 5.43 -6.29 23.37
C VAL A 417 6.31 -5.14 22.92
N ALA A 418 7.52 -4.99 23.44
CA ALA A 418 8.43 -3.92 23.04
C ALA A 418 8.72 -3.89 21.54
N ALA A 419 8.86 -5.08 20.92
CA ALA A 419 9.14 -5.23 19.50
C ALA A 419 7.91 -5.01 18.60
N THR A 420 6.72 -5.17 19.14
CA THR A 420 5.45 -5.15 18.37
C THR A 420 4.59 -3.94 18.65
N LEU A 421 4.96 -3.12 19.63
CA LEU A 421 4.17 -1.99 20.09
C LEU A 421 3.93 -0.93 18.99
N HIS A 422 2.69 -0.58 18.79
CA HIS A 422 2.27 0.50 17.89
C HIS A 422 2.28 1.86 18.61
N VAL A 423 3.45 2.44 18.81
CA VAL A 423 3.60 3.74 19.51
C VAL A 423 2.72 4.83 18.91
N HIS A 424 2.52 4.84 17.59
CA HIS A 424 1.66 5.83 16.93
C HIS A 424 0.18 5.72 17.35
N GLN A 425 -0.32 4.52 17.59
CA GLN A 425 -1.68 4.32 18.07
C GLN A 425 -1.85 4.86 19.50
N LEU A 426 -0.85 4.69 20.34
CA LEU A 426 -0.85 5.24 21.71
C LEU A 426 -0.81 6.77 21.73
N VAL A 427 -0.01 7.38 20.85
CA VAL A 427 0.13 8.84 20.75
C VAL A 427 -1.12 9.52 20.20
N GLU A 428 -1.82 8.87 19.27
CA GLU A 428 -2.93 9.49 18.54
C GLU A 428 -4.29 9.36 19.25
N HIS A 429 -4.44 8.36 20.12
CA HIS A 429 -5.74 8.09 20.78
C HIS A 429 -5.96 8.91 22.05
N ASP A 430 -4.93 9.20 22.85
CA ASP A 430 -5.04 9.95 24.09
C ASP A 430 -3.72 10.66 24.43
N THR A 431 -3.66 11.95 24.15
CA THR A 431 -2.45 12.77 24.37
C THR A 431 -2.06 12.87 25.84
N GLU A 432 -3.05 12.89 26.78
CA GLU A 432 -2.77 12.96 28.21
C GLU A 432 -2.25 11.61 28.73
N LYS A 433 -2.85 10.52 28.26
CA LYS A 433 -2.38 9.17 28.57
C LYS A 433 -0.98 8.93 28.02
N TRP A 434 -0.70 9.38 26.77
CA TRP A 434 0.64 9.32 26.19
C TRP A 434 1.68 10.06 27.04
N LYS A 435 1.37 11.26 27.53
CA LYS A 435 2.26 12.01 28.43
C LYS A 435 2.54 11.24 29.72
N SER A 436 1.51 10.65 30.33
CA SER A 436 1.66 9.84 31.53
C SER A 436 2.55 8.62 31.29
N LEU A 437 2.32 7.88 30.20
CA LEU A 437 3.11 6.70 29.84
C LEU A 437 4.58 7.06 29.50
N SER A 438 4.78 8.15 28.76
CA SER A 438 6.13 8.61 28.42
C SER A 438 6.88 9.14 29.63
N GLN A 439 6.20 9.78 30.59
CA GLN A 439 6.79 10.18 31.84
C GLN A 439 7.16 8.96 32.69
N ALA A 440 6.26 8.00 32.85
CA ALA A 440 6.54 6.76 33.57
C ALA A 440 7.71 5.95 32.96
N ALA A 441 7.83 5.97 31.62
CA ALA A 441 8.97 5.38 30.95
C ALA A 441 10.28 6.19 31.17
N PHE A 442 10.18 7.52 31.18
CA PHE A 442 11.32 8.40 31.49
C PHE A 442 11.82 8.19 32.89
N ASP A 443 10.92 8.14 33.89
CA ASP A 443 11.24 7.96 35.31
C ASP A 443 11.99 6.64 35.63
N LYS A 444 11.89 5.66 34.72
CA LYS A 444 12.69 4.42 34.84
C LYS A 444 14.15 4.61 34.50
N PHE A 445 14.47 5.59 33.67
CA PHE A 445 15.85 5.92 33.30
C PHE A 445 16.45 6.99 34.21
N ASP A 446 15.64 7.94 34.63
CA ASP A 446 16.02 9.01 35.57
C ASP A 446 16.01 8.44 37.00
N VAL A 447 17.06 7.71 37.35
CA VAL A 447 17.14 6.96 38.61
C VAL A 447 17.34 7.91 39.83
N ASP A 448 18.03 9.04 39.63
CA ASP A 448 18.26 10.03 40.68
C ASP A 448 17.21 11.14 40.74
N GLY A 449 16.27 11.19 39.76
CA GLY A 449 15.14 12.10 39.71
C GLY A 449 15.52 13.54 39.40
N ASP A 450 16.66 13.76 38.74
CA ASP A 450 17.16 15.11 38.42
C ASP A 450 16.50 15.73 37.17
N GLY A 451 15.66 14.98 36.46
CA GLY A 451 14.96 15.39 35.26
C GLY A 451 15.78 15.26 33.98
N TYR A 452 16.90 14.57 34.02
CA TYR A 452 17.76 14.28 32.88
C TYR A 452 18.12 12.79 32.85
N ILE A 453 18.31 12.23 31.66
CA ILE A 453 18.83 10.89 31.49
C ILE A 453 20.30 10.99 31.12
N THR A 454 21.19 10.55 31.99
CA THR A 454 22.63 10.58 31.79
C THR A 454 23.14 9.32 31.10
N SER A 455 24.37 9.36 30.56
CA SER A 455 25.03 8.20 29.97
C SER A 455 25.36 7.10 30.98
N ASN A 456 25.40 7.41 32.27
CA ASN A 456 25.65 6.43 33.34
C ASN A 456 24.35 5.67 33.65
N GLU A 457 23.24 6.36 33.73
CA GLU A 457 21.90 5.74 33.92
C GLU A 457 21.55 4.81 32.78
N LEU A 458 21.89 5.16 31.51
CA LEU A 458 21.73 4.29 30.36
C LEU A 458 22.65 3.06 30.32
N ARG A 459 23.60 2.93 31.23
CA ARG A 459 24.54 1.80 31.32
C ARG A 459 24.29 0.87 32.52
N MET A 460 23.25 1.16 33.30
CA MET A 460 22.99 0.40 34.55
C MET A 460 22.07 -0.82 34.33
N ASP A 461 21.66 -1.11 33.08
CA ASP A 461 20.89 -2.31 32.67
C ASP A 461 21.68 -3.21 31.73
#